data_a3f31c6f916f3dbfd341d17b9cc1d146
#
_entry.id   a3f31c6f916f3dbfd341d17b9cc1d146
#
_cell.length_a   1.000
_cell.length_b   1.000
_cell.length_c   1.000
_cell.angle_alpha   90.00
_cell.angle_beta   90.00
_cell.angle_gamma   90.00
#
_symmetry.space_group_name_H-M   'P 1'
#
loop_
_entity.id
_entity.type
_entity.pdbx_description
1 polymer ?
#
loop_
_entity_poly.entity_id
_entity_poly.type
_entity_poly.pdbx_seq_one_letter_code
_entity_poly.pdbx_strand_id
1 'polypeptide(L)'
;MHFWSTVLAVIAAVAIMILAAFFIVGPERIWALFGPADLGPVTFETLKRRTSPNDALACPQNICTARSDVVSPVFAVSAPELERAFAKVIASEPSVEQVASDDGGLTQRYVQRTKILRFPDTISVRFIDLGDGRSTIALYSRSQLGEGDFGVNRARIERWLEKLSKEAPAVRTA
;
A
#
# COMPACT_ATOMS: atom_id res chain seq x y z
N MET A 1 49.17 -1.25 -13.58
CA MET A 1 47.94 -0.45 -13.70
C MET A 1 46.86 -1.14 -14.58
N HIS A 2 47.20 -1.84 -15.65
CA HIS A 2 46.22 -2.47 -16.57
C HIS A 2 45.37 -3.61 -15.93
N PHE A 3 45.92 -4.40 -15.01
CA PHE A 3 45.22 -5.52 -14.39
C PHE A 3 43.93 -5.05 -13.66
N TRP A 4 44.04 -4.04 -12.82
CA TRP A 4 42.90 -3.52 -12.05
C TRP A 4 41.84 -2.86 -12.94
N SER A 5 42.24 -2.20 -14.00
CA SER A 5 41.28 -1.62 -14.96
C SER A 5 40.51 -2.70 -15.72
N THR A 6 41.15 -3.80 -16.09
CA THR A 6 40.48 -4.95 -16.72
C THR A 6 39.50 -5.62 -15.77
N VAL A 7 39.85 -5.84 -14.50
CA VAL A 7 38.98 -6.40 -13.48
C VAL A 7 37.74 -5.52 -13.28
N LEU A 8 37.91 -4.21 -13.14
CA LEU A 8 36.78 -3.26 -13.00
C LEU A 8 35.88 -3.26 -14.24
N ALA A 9 36.46 -3.32 -15.43
CA ALA A 9 35.69 -3.38 -16.68
C ALA A 9 34.82 -4.66 -16.76
N VAL A 10 35.37 -5.82 -16.37
CA VAL A 10 34.62 -7.08 -16.33
C VAL A 10 33.49 -7.02 -15.29
N ILE A 11 33.76 -6.52 -14.08
CA ILE A 11 32.71 -6.34 -13.06
C ILE A 11 31.59 -5.44 -13.57
N ALA A 12 31.95 -4.31 -14.19
CA ALA A 12 30.95 -3.39 -14.78
C ALA A 12 30.13 -4.05 -15.87
N ALA A 13 30.75 -4.80 -16.77
CA ALA A 13 30.06 -5.53 -17.84
C ALA A 13 29.08 -6.58 -17.28
N VAL A 14 29.51 -7.35 -16.27
CA VAL A 14 28.65 -8.33 -15.58
C VAL A 14 27.47 -7.64 -14.90
N ALA A 15 27.69 -6.54 -14.20
CA ALA A 15 26.62 -5.77 -13.55
C ALA A 15 25.60 -5.24 -14.56
N ILE A 16 26.05 -4.72 -15.69
CA ILE A 16 25.17 -4.26 -16.78
C ILE A 16 24.37 -5.42 -17.36
N MET A 17 24.99 -6.58 -17.58
CA MET A 17 24.27 -7.76 -18.07
C MET A 17 23.19 -8.24 -17.08
N ILE A 18 23.49 -8.27 -15.79
CA ILE A 18 22.53 -8.64 -14.74
C ILE A 18 21.35 -7.64 -14.73
N LEU A 19 21.65 -6.35 -14.80
CA LEU A 19 20.63 -5.30 -14.83
C LEU A 19 19.77 -5.40 -16.09
N ALA A 20 20.38 -5.63 -17.23
CA ALA A 20 19.66 -5.84 -18.49
C ALA A 20 18.76 -7.09 -18.43
N ALA A 21 19.29 -8.20 -17.93
CA ALA A 21 18.52 -9.43 -17.74
C ALA A 21 17.33 -9.22 -16.78
N PHE A 22 17.51 -8.47 -15.69
CA PHE A 22 16.44 -8.10 -14.76
C PHE A 22 15.29 -7.37 -15.46
N PHE A 23 15.57 -6.41 -16.32
CA PHE A 23 14.54 -5.67 -17.06
C PHE A 23 13.96 -6.47 -18.25
N ILE A 24 14.73 -7.36 -18.88
CA ILE A 24 14.25 -8.24 -19.95
C ILE A 24 13.28 -9.29 -19.40
N VAL A 25 13.61 -9.94 -18.30
CA VAL A 25 12.73 -10.92 -17.62
C VAL A 25 11.49 -10.24 -17.07
N GLY A 26 11.62 -9.02 -16.61
CA GLY A 26 10.61 -8.20 -15.96
C GLY A 26 10.66 -8.31 -14.43
N PRO A 27 10.78 -7.17 -13.75
CA PRO A 27 10.88 -7.14 -12.28
C PRO A 27 9.77 -7.92 -11.57
N GLU A 28 8.55 -7.84 -12.04
CA GLU A 28 7.39 -8.50 -11.41
C GLU A 28 7.53 -10.03 -11.38
N ARG A 29 8.09 -10.63 -12.43
CA ARG A 29 8.34 -12.08 -12.48
C ARG A 29 9.43 -12.49 -11.48
N ILE A 30 10.42 -11.63 -11.30
CA ILE A 30 11.51 -11.88 -10.33
C ILE A 30 10.95 -11.78 -8.91
N TRP A 31 10.13 -10.77 -8.61
CA TRP A 31 9.52 -10.64 -7.28
C TRP A 31 8.53 -11.75 -6.97
N ALA A 32 7.87 -12.34 -7.97
CA ALA A 32 6.99 -13.48 -7.80
C ALA A 32 7.73 -14.74 -7.27
N LEU A 33 9.05 -14.84 -7.44
CA LEU A 33 9.85 -15.92 -6.85
C LEU A 33 9.94 -15.84 -5.32
N PHE A 34 9.68 -14.67 -4.73
CA PHE A 34 9.70 -14.43 -3.29
C PHE A 34 8.30 -14.47 -2.65
N GLY A 35 7.29 -14.86 -3.43
CA GLY A 35 5.91 -14.98 -2.99
C GLY A 35 4.94 -14.12 -3.81
N PRO A 36 3.62 -14.23 -3.52
CA PRO A 36 2.60 -13.50 -4.23
C PRO A 36 2.69 -11.99 -3.93
N ALA A 37 2.37 -11.16 -4.94
CA ALA A 37 2.28 -9.72 -4.77
C ALA A 37 1.15 -9.31 -3.80
N ASP A 38 0.05 -10.08 -3.83
CA ASP A 38 -1.05 -9.98 -2.86
C ASP A 38 -0.76 -10.86 -1.65
N LEU A 39 -0.52 -10.23 -0.51
CA LEU A 39 -0.23 -10.91 0.77
C LEU A 39 -1.51 -11.42 1.48
N GLY A 40 -2.66 -11.39 0.80
CA GLY A 40 -3.92 -11.88 1.30
C GLY A 40 -4.66 -10.90 2.25
N PRO A 41 -5.85 -11.30 2.72
CA PRO A 41 -6.70 -10.48 3.58
C PRO A 41 -6.11 -10.30 4.98
N VAL A 42 -6.63 -9.30 5.69
CA VAL A 42 -6.40 -9.08 7.11
C VAL A 42 -7.73 -8.84 7.83
N THR A 43 -7.80 -9.20 9.11
CA THR A 43 -8.87 -8.83 10.01
C THR A 43 -8.39 -7.68 10.87
N PHE A 44 -8.94 -6.50 10.70
CA PHE A 44 -8.47 -5.27 11.36
C PHE A 44 -8.56 -5.35 12.89
N GLU A 45 -9.58 -6.00 13.42
CA GLU A 45 -9.82 -6.16 14.87
C GLU A 45 -8.72 -6.95 15.56
N THR A 46 -8.16 -7.93 14.87
CA THR A 46 -7.12 -8.85 15.41
C THR A 46 -5.76 -8.65 14.74
N LEU A 47 -5.61 -7.58 13.98
CA LEU A 47 -4.41 -7.30 13.22
C LEU A 47 -3.17 -7.28 14.12
N LYS A 48 -2.20 -8.12 13.77
CA LYS A 48 -0.85 -8.07 14.34
C LYS A 48 0.08 -7.38 13.35
N ARG A 49 0.69 -6.28 13.80
CA ARG A 49 1.70 -5.56 13.02
C ARG A 49 2.92 -6.45 12.78
N ARG A 50 3.59 -6.21 11.70
CA ARG A 50 4.85 -6.87 11.40
C ARG A 50 5.94 -6.45 12.38
N THR A 51 6.91 -7.32 12.61
CA THR A 51 8.12 -6.98 13.38
C THR A 51 9.08 -6.08 12.61
N SER A 52 9.06 -6.22 11.27
CA SER A 52 9.82 -5.36 10.35
C SER A 52 9.10 -4.04 10.13
N PRO A 53 9.79 -2.89 10.15
CA PRO A 53 9.18 -1.57 9.95
C PRO A 53 8.90 -1.31 8.45
N ASN A 54 8.12 -2.19 7.84
CA ASN A 54 7.76 -2.13 6.42
C ASN A 54 6.25 -2.19 6.19
N ASP A 55 5.49 -1.70 7.16
CA ASP A 55 4.04 -1.54 7.09
C ASP A 55 3.59 -0.21 7.72
N ALA A 56 2.36 0.19 7.44
CA ALA A 56 1.70 1.30 8.10
C ALA A 56 0.20 1.04 8.24
N LEU A 57 -0.39 1.56 9.31
CA LEU A 57 -1.79 1.40 9.67
C LEU A 57 -2.45 2.75 9.94
N ALA A 58 -3.60 2.99 9.30
CA ALA A 58 -4.60 3.95 9.75
C ALA A 58 -5.85 3.16 10.14
N CYS A 59 -6.26 3.26 11.39
CA CYS A 59 -7.45 2.58 11.90
C CYS A 59 -8.04 3.32 13.10
N PRO A 60 -9.38 3.39 13.20
CA PRO A 60 -10.02 3.93 14.38
C PRO A 60 -9.67 3.11 15.63
N GLN A 61 -9.43 3.80 16.76
CA GLN A 61 -8.96 3.16 18.02
C GLN A 61 -9.94 2.14 18.61
N ASN A 62 -11.23 2.32 18.36
CA ASN A 62 -12.28 1.40 18.84
C ASN A 62 -12.46 0.16 17.97
N ILE A 63 -11.72 0.03 16.88
CA ILE A 63 -11.81 -1.09 15.93
C ILE A 63 -10.55 -1.92 15.94
N CYS A 64 -9.38 -1.30 15.82
CA CYS A 64 -8.12 -2.02 15.82
C CYS A 64 -7.49 -2.08 17.21
N THR A 65 -7.00 -3.26 17.58
CA THR A 65 -6.14 -3.42 18.75
C THR A 65 -4.70 -2.99 18.48
N ALA A 66 -4.27 -3.06 17.23
CA ALA A 66 -2.95 -2.62 16.81
C ALA A 66 -2.83 -1.09 16.82
N ARG A 67 -1.66 -0.59 17.23
CA ARG A 67 -1.38 0.85 17.23
C ARG A 67 -1.38 1.40 15.81
N SER A 68 -2.19 2.43 15.56
CA SER A 68 -2.20 3.18 14.30
C SER A 68 -1.03 4.17 14.22
N ASP A 69 -0.50 4.32 13.00
CA ASP A 69 0.54 5.32 12.68
C ASP A 69 -0.07 6.63 12.21
N VAL A 70 -1.28 6.55 11.64
CA VAL A 70 -2.02 7.68 11.07
C VAL A 70 -3.44 7.67 11.63
N VAL A 71 -3.96 8.83 11.93
CA VAL A 71 -5.35 8.99 12.41
C VAL A 71 -6.31 8.76 11.23
N SER A 72 -7.29 7.87 11.41
CA SER A 72 -8.39 7.71 10.44
C SER A 72 -9.41 8.82 10.61
N PRO A 73 -9.69 9.62 9.56
CA PRO A 73 -10.71 10.65 9.63
C PRO A 73 -12.12 10.06 9.70
N VAL A 74 -13.05 10.84 10.26
CA VAL A 74 -14.48 10.60 10.14
C VAL A 74 -15.02 11.47 8.99
N PHE A 75 -15.86 10.90 8.15
CA PHE A 75 -16.47 11.55 6.99
C PHE A 75 -17.97 11.70 7.20
N ALA A 76 -18.55 12.82 6.72
CA ALA A 76 -19.98 13.14 6.77
C ALA A 76 -20.71 12.54 5.55
N VAL A 77 -20.43 11.29 5.26
CA VAL A 77 -21.06 10.50 4.17
C VAL A 77 -21.20 9.05 4.63
N SER A 78 -22.11 8.30 4.02
CA SER A 78 -22.26 6.86 4.27
C SER A 78 -21.05 6.05 3.79
N ALA A 79 -20.87 4.84 4.30
CA ALA A 79 -19.75 3.98 3.91
C ALA A 79 -19.75 3.65 2.38
N PRO A 80 -20.87 3.40 1.70
CA PRO A 80 -20.90 3.24 0.25
C PRO A 80 -20.56 4.52 -0.54
N GLU A 81 -20.87 5.70 0.01
CA GLU A 81 -20.46 6.98 -0.61
C GLU A 81 -18.97 7.23 -0.44
N LEU A 82 -18.44 6.90 0.73
CA LEU A 82 -17.01 6.98 0.99
C LEU A 82 -16.22 6.03 0.09
N GLU A 83 -16.73 4.82 -0.15
CA GLU A 83 -16.17 3.85 -1.10
C GLU A 83 -16.08 4.45 -2.51
N ARG A 84 -17.18 5.04 -3.01
CA ARG A 84 -17.19 5.70 -4.33
C ARG A 84 -16.21 6.88 -4.42
N ALA A 85 -16.08 7.65 -3.36
CA ALA A 85 -15.08 8.72 -3.29
C ALA A 85 -13.65 8.15 -3.32
N PHE A 86 -13.40 7.05 -2.59
CA PHE A 86 -12.12 6.38 -2.58
C PHE A 86 -11.76 5.76 -3.94
N ALA A 87 -12.73 5.22 -4.67
CA ALA A 87 -12.51 4.72 -6.03
C ALA A 87 -11.92 5.79 -6.97
N LYS A 88 -12.33 7.06 -6.82
CA LYS A 88 -11.74 8.17 -7.59
C LYS A 88 -10.27 8.43 -7.17
N VAL A 89 -9.98 8.32 -5.87
CA VAL A 89 -8.59 8.42 -5.37
C VAL A 89 -7.74 7.34 -6.02
N ILE A 90 -8.18 6.08 -5.98
CA ILE A 90 -7.46 4.94 -6.56
C ILE A 90 -7.27 5.13 -8.07
N ALA A 91 -8.27 5.59 -8.81
CA ALA A 91 -8.16 5.85 -10.24
C ALA A 91 -7.08 6.90 -10.59
N SER A 92 -6.72 7.78 -9.63
CA SER A 92 -5.65 8.78 -9.78
C SER A 92 -4.26 8.28 -9.40
N GLU A 93 -4.17 7.09 -8.79
CA GLU A 93 -2.89 6.55 -8.30
C GLU A 93 -2.20 5.68 -9.35
N PRO A 94 -0.90 5.86 -9.57
CA PRO A 94 -0.16 5.07 -10.55
C PRO A 94 0.09 3.64 -10.03
N SER A 95 0.05 2.67 -10.96
CA SER A 95 0.46 1.29 -10.71
C SER A 95 -0.28 0.62 -9.55
N VAL A 96 -1.56 0.96 -9.35
CA VAL A 96 -2.47 0.33 -8.40
C VAL A 96 -3.40 -0.62 -9.15
N GLU A 97 -3.56 -1.82 -8.62
CA GLU A 97 -4.46 -2.86 -9.11
C GLU A 97 -5.36 -3.31 -7.97
N GLN A 98 -6.66 -3.36 -8.18
CA GLN A 98 -7.59 -3.96 -7.23
C GLN A 98 -7.55 -5.49 -7.41
N VAL A 99 -7.21 -6.21 -6.34
CA VAL A 99 -7.05 -7.67 -6.36
C VAL A 99 -8.16 -8.42 -5.64
N ALA A 100 -8.93 -7.73 -4.80
CA ALA A 100 -10.13 -8.29 -4.17
C ALA A 100 -11.13 -7.21 -3.78
N SER A 101 -12.41 -7.61 -3.70
CA SER A 101 -13.51 -6.79 -3.20
C SER A 101 -14.57 -7.71 -2.61
N ASP A 102 -14.98 -7.46 -1.36
CA ASP A 102 -15.95 -8.22 -0.59
C ASP A 102 -16.95 -7.27 0.10
N ASP A 103 -18.01 -7.83 0.71
CA ASP A 103 -19.03 -7.09 1.47
C ASP A 103 -19.69 -5.96 0.67
N GLY A 104 -20.02 -6.22 -0.59
CA GLY A 104 -20.61 -5.21 -1.46
C GLY A 104 -19.68 -4.03 -1.76
N GLY A 105 -18.36 -4.25 -1.71
CA GLY A 105 -17.34 -3.25 -1.95
C GLY A 105 -16.79 -2.57 -0.70
N LEU A 106 -17.33 -2.89 0.49
CA LEU A 106 -16.89 -2.24 1.73
C LEU A 106 -15.55 -2.78 2.26
N THR A 107 -15.11 -3.94 1.78
CA THR A 107 -13.77 -4.47 2.05
C THR A 107 -13.05 -4.68 0.73
N GLN A 108 -11.91 -4.05 0.57
CA GLN A 108 -11.17 -4.06 -0.69
C GLN A 108 -9.68 -4.33 -0.43
N ARG A 109 -9.01 -4.90 -1.43
CA ARG A 109 -7.57 -5.09 -1.38
C ARG A 109 -6.94 -4.69 -2.70
N TYR A 110 -5.80 -4.01 -2.59
CA TYR A 110 -5.03 -3.49 -3.71
C TYR A 110 -3.59 -3.94 -3.64
N VAL A 111 -2.95 -3.98 -4.81
CA VAL A 111 -1.50 -4.07 -4.94
C VAL A 111 -1.02 -2.82 -5.65
N GLN A 112 -0.11 -2.08 -5.02
CA GLN A 112 0.60 -0.97 -5.66
C GLN A 112 2.05 -1.36 -5.86
N ARG A 113 2.59 -1.07 -7.06
CA ARG A 113 3.99 -1.36 -7.39
C ARG A 113 4.79 -0.08 -7.52
N THR A 114 6.03 -0.10 -7.03
CA THR A 114 6.95 1.04 -7.22
C THR A 114 7.21 1.28 -8.71
N LYS A 115 7.54 2.53 -9.05
CA LYS A 115 7.61 2.98 -10.45
C LYS A 115 8.66 2.23 -11.29
N ILE A 116 9.86 2.01 -10.75
CA ILE A 116 11.01 1.46 -11.51
C ILE A 116 11.20 -0.02 -11.20
N LEU A 117 11.43 -0.35 -9.94
CA LEU A 117 11.74 -1.71 -9.53
C LEU A 117 10.51 -2.59 -9.36
N ARG A 118 9.32 -2.01 -9.43
CA ARG A 118 8.04 -2.73 -9.39
C ARG A 118 7.84 -3.57 -8.11
N PHE A 119 8.48 -3.16 -6.99
CA PHE A 119 8.23 -3.78 -5.69
C PHE A 119 6.75 -3.72 -5.33
N PRO A 120 6.11 -4.85 -5.02
CA PRO A 120 4.70 -4.86 -4.68
C PRO A 120 4.48 -4.60 -3.19
N ASP A 121 3.51 -3.73 -2.92
CA ASP A 121 2.93 -3.51 -1.60
C ASP A 121 1.45 -3.89 -1.63
N THR A 122 0.96 -4.59 -0.61
CA THR A 122 -0.45 -4.93 -0.47
C THR A 122 -1.13 -3.91 0.44
N ILE A 123 -2.26 -3.37 0.00
CA ILE A 123 -3.05 -2.41 0.75
C ILE A 123 -4.45 -3.01 1.00
N SER A 124 -4.77 -3.27 2.27
CA SER A 124 -6.10 -3.66 2.71
C SER A 124 -6.88 -2.42 3.13
N VAL A 125 -8.14 -2.34 2.71
CA VAL A 125 -9.04 -1.21 2.93
C VAL A 125 -10.36 -1.74 3.48
N ARG A 126 -10.93 -1.05 4.47
CA ARG A 126 -12.29 -1.30 4.96
C ARG A 126 -13.00 0.02 5.20
N PHE A 127 -14.18 0.17 4.60
CA PHE A 127 -15.09 1.28 4.84
C PHE A 127 -16.05 0.89 5.97
N ILE A 128 -16.22 1.76 6.95
CA ILE A 128 -16.88 1.44 8.21
C ILE A 128 -17.99 2.46 8.42
N ASP A 129 -19.22 1.96 8.50
CA ASP A 129 -20.37 2.78 8.84
C ASP A 129 -20.35 3.12 10.35
N LEU A 130 -20.56 4.37 10.69
CA LEU A 130 -20.62 4.86 12.07
C LEU A 130 -22.06 5.23 12.47
N GLY A 131 -23.03 5.06 11.56
CA GLY A 131 -24.41 5.53 11.74
C GLY A 131 -24.56 7.02 11.46
N ASP A 132 -25.81 7.48 11.41
CA ASP A 132 -26.21 8.88 11.18
C ASP A 132 -25.57 9.51 9.93
N GLY A 133 -25.40 8.70 8.87
CA GLY A 133 -24.80 9.17 7.61
C GLY A 133 -23.31 9.48 7.72
N ARG A 134 -22.62 8.94 8.73
CA ARG A 134 -21.18 9.09 8.92
C ARG A 134 -20.45 7.79 8.69
N SER A 135 -19.21 7.89 8.25
CA SER A 135 -18.34 6.74 8.04
C SER A 135 -16.89 7.06 8.34
N THR A 136 -16.07 6.02 8.40
CA THR A 136 -14.62 6.10 8.53
C THR A 136 -13.97 5.00 7.69
N ILE A 137 -12.65 4.98 7.66
CA ILE A 137 -11.88 4.03 6.85
C ILE A 137 -10.75 3.42 7.69
N ALA A 138 -10.50 2.13 7.52
CA ALA A 138 -9.28 1.48 7.96
C ALA A 138 -8.40 1.15 6.74
N LEU A 139 -7.12 1.48 6.81
CA LEU A 139 -6.12 1.26 5.78
C LEU A 139 -4.90 0.57 6.38
N TYR A 140 -4.51 -0.57 5.82
CA TYR A 140 -3.28 -1.24 6.20
C TYR A 140 -2.44 -1.49 4.96
N SER A 141 -1.28 -0.85 4.88
CA SER A 141 -0.34 -0.94 3.77
C SER A 141 0.93 -1.65 4.23
N ARG A 142 1.36 -2.69 3.49
CA ARG A 142 2.51 -3.52 3.86
C ARG A 142 3.29 -3.96 2.63
N SER A 143 4.63 -3.93 2.73
CA SER A 143 5.51 -4.36 1.65
C SER A 143 5.64 -5.88 1.60
N GLN A 144 5.71 -6.46 0.41
CA GLN A 144 6.02 -7.87 0.22
C GLN A 144 7.47 -8.16 0.64
N LEU A 145 8.39 -7.28 0.29
CA LEU A 145 9.83 -7.47 0.39
C LEU A 145 10.48 -6.42 1.28
N GLY A 146 11.64 -6.78 1.82
CA GLY A 146 12.50 -5.88 2.58
C GLY A 146 12.18 -5.81 4.07
N GLU A 147 13.19 -5.46 4.86
CA GLU A 147 13.06 -5.25 6.30
C GLU A 147 12.55 -3.85 6.65
N GLY A 148 12.67 -2.89 5.74
CA GLY A 148 12.18 -1.52 5.90
C GLY A 148 11.66 -0.97 4.58
N ASP A 149 10.75 -0.01 4.65
CA ASP A 149 10.12 0.63 3.49
C ASP A 149 10.43 2.12 3.34
N PHE A 150 11.35 2.64 4.16
CA PHE A 150 11.70 4.07 4.21
C PHE A 150 10.47 5.00 4.40
N GLY A 151 9.40 4.50 5.04
CA GLY A 151 8.17 5.24 5.28
C GLY A 151 7.23 5.33 4.07
N VAL A 152 7.46 4.57 3.01
CA VAL A 152 6.63 4.58 1.80
C VAL A 152 5.19 4.18 2.09
N ASN A 153 4.96 3.16 2.92
CA ASN A 153 3.61 2.71 3.28
C ASN A 153 2.85 3.80 4.07
N ARG A 154 3.51 4.45 5.02
CA ARG A 154 2.92 5.56 5.78
C ARG A 154 2.59 6.75 4.88
N ALA A 155 3.54 7.19 4.06
CA ALA A 155 3.35 8.31 3.14
C ALA A 155 2.23 8.02 2.12
N ARG A 156 2.04 6.76 1.70
CA ARG A 156 0.92 6.33 0.86
C ARG A 156 -0.41 6.54 1.57
N ILE A 157 -0.56 6.05 2.80
CA ILE A 157 -1.78 6.20 3.58
C ILE A 157 -2.12 7.67 3.80
N GLU A 158 -1.15 8.48 4.23
CA GLU A 158 -1.34 9.92 4.45
C GLU A 158 -1.81 10.61 3.16
N ARG A 159 -1.18 10.35 2.03
CA ARG A 159 -1.55 10.91 0.72
C ARG A 159 -2.95 10.47 0.27
N TRP A 160 -3.30 9.19 0.45
CA TRP A 160 -4.61 8.70 0.06
C TRP A 160 -5.73 9.29 0.92
N LEU A 161 -5.51 9.42 2.23
CA LEU A 161 -6.46 10.08 3.14
C LEU A 161 -6.59 11.58 2.84
N GLU A 162 -5.51 12.26 2.50
CA GLU A 162 -5.56 13.66 2.06
C GLU A 162 -6.41 13.83 0.79
N LYS A 163 -6.17 12.97 -0.22
CA LYS A 163 -6.97 12.98 -1.45
C LYS A 163 -8.45 12.67 -1.16
N LEU A 164 -8.70 11.65 -0.33
CA LEU A 164 -10.08 11.28 0.04
C LEU A 164 -10.82 12.41 0.74
N SER A 165 -10.14 13.18 1.58
CA SER A 165 -10.73 14.35 2.26
C SER A 165 -11.08 15.50 1.29
N LYS A 166 -10.57 15.47 0.05
CA LYS A 166 -10.97 16.40 -1.02
C LYS A 166 -12.19 15.88 -1.79
N GLU A 167 -12.39 14.56 -1.83
CA GLU A 167 -13.52 13.92 -2.52
C GLU A 167 -14.76 13.73 -1.62
N ALA A 168 -14.56 13.62 -0.30
CA ALA A 168 -15.61 13.46 0.70
C ALA A 168 -15.38 14.40 1.88
N PRO A 169 -16.42 15.10 2.39
CA PRO A 169 -16.27 16.05 3.47
C PRO A 169 -15.90 15.32 4.79
N ALA A 170 -14.72 15.60 5.31
CA ALA A 170 -14.29 15.13 6.63
C ALA A 170 -14.98 15.94 7.73
N VAL A 171 -15.42 15.27 8.79
CA VAL A 171 -15.94 15.92 10.00
C VAL A 171 -14.76 16.58 10.72
N ARG A 172 -14.83 17.91 10.91
CA ARG A 172 -13.85 18.62 11.73
C ARG A 172 -14.07 18.22 13.18
N THR A 173 -13.12 17.54 13.79
CA THR A 173 -13.04 17.43 15.25
C THR A 173 -12.67 18.81 15.79
N ALA A 174 -13.56 19.35 16.62
CA ALA A 174 -13.32 20.61 17.34
C ALA A 174 -12.19 20.43 18.35
#